data_b19d1d1b661e09b2e20f61d3658898ce
#
_entry.id   b19d1d1b661e09b2e20f61d3658898ce
#
_cell.length_a   1.000
_cell.length_b   1.000
_cell.length_c   1.000
_cell.angle_alpha   90.00
_cell.angle_beta   90.00
_cell.angle_gamma   90.00
#
_symmetry.space_group_name_H-M   'P 1'
#
loop_
_entity.id
_entity.type
_entity.pdbx_description
1 polymer ?
#
loop_
_entity_poly.entity_id
_entity_poly.type
_entity_poly.pdbx_seq_one_letter_code
_entity_poly.pdbx_strand_id
1 'polypeptide(L)'
;LYARRQRQMCIRDRNRGVVLHSQDYKTEEETIECTPTVSMTASFSILSDLAKGSGPSNALLALGYSGWAPGQLENELASNCWMFGKLEDQEIFSINFENKWSISLKNTGVEPSKMSSNFRSA
;
A
#
# COMPACT_ATOMS: atom_id res chain seq x y z
N LEU A 1 -0.49 -2.88 -4.65
CA LEU A 1 -0.61 -4.07 -5.52
C LEU A 1 -2.01 -4.16 -6.08
N TYR A 2 -2.11 -4.11 -7.38
CA TYR A 2 -3.39 -4.23 -8.06
C TYR A 2 -3.71 -5.69 -8.33
N ALA A 3 -4.88 -6.16 -7.87
CA ALA A 3 -5.43 -7.41 -8.33
C ALA A 3 -5.94 -7.29 -9.77
N ARG A 4 -5.64 -8.25 -10.58
CA ARG A 4 -6.11 -8.34 -11.95
C ARG A 4 -7.63 -8.46 -12.08
N ARG A 5 -8.30 -8.90 -11.02
CA ARG A 5 -9.76 -9.06 -10.96
C ARG A 5 -10.39 -8.03 -10.02
N GLN A 6 -10.30 -6.76 -10.39
CA GLN A 6 -10.95 -5.66 -9.67
C GLN A 6 -12.48 -5.84 -9.49
N ARG A 7 -13.09 -6.76 -10.22
CA ARG A 7 -14.55 -7.01 -10.17
C ARG A 7 -15.00 -7.74 -8.91
N GLN A 8 -14.09 -8.35 -8.16
CA GLN A 8 -14.40 -9.13 -6.95
C GLN A 8 -14.10 -8.37 -5.65
N MET A 9 -13.61 -7.15 -5.72
CA MET A 9 -13.37 -6.32 -4.54
C MET A 9 -14.68 -5.76 -4.00
N CYS A 10 -14.94 -6.01 -2.72
CA CYS A 10 -16.19 -5.60 -2.07
C CYS A 10 -16.32 -4.09 -1.88
N ILE A 11 -15.21 -3.32 -1.82
CA ILE A 11 -15.23 -1.88 -1.60
C ILE A 11 -14.15 -1.24 -2.46
N ARG A 12 -14.58 -0.35 -3.35
CA ARG A 12 -13.72 0.46 -4.18
C ARG A 12 -14.13 1.92 -4.05
N ASP A 13 -13.51 2.62 -3.14
CA ASP A 13 -13.69 4.07 -3.02
C ASP A 13 -12.52 4.78 -3.71
N ARG A 14 -12.77 5.33 -4.90
CA ARG A 14 -11.79 6.09 -5.68
C ARG A 14 -11.60 7.51 -5.15
N ASN A 15 -12.50 7.98 -4.31
CA ASN A 15 -12.54 9.36 -3.85
C ASN A 15 -11.89 9.57 -2.48
N ARG A 16 -11.39 8.50 -1.85
CA ARG A 16 -10.68 8.59 -0.58
C ARG A 16 -9.20 8.38 -0.80
N GLY A 17 -8.41 9.32 -0.29
CA GLY A 17 -6.98 9.18 -0.14
C GLY A 17 -6.63 8.67 1.25
N VAL A 18 -5.57 7.91 1.36
CA VAL A 18 -4.93 7.53 2.62
C VAL A 18 -3.48 7.94 2.58
N VAL A 19 -2.93 8.32 3.72
CA VAL A 19 -1.51 8.64 3.85
C VAL A 19 -0.84 7.56 4.68
N LEU A 20 0.09 6.83 4.07
CA LEU A 20 1.05 6.01 4.80
C LEU A 20 2.15 6.92 5.32
N HIS A 21 2.56 6.75 6.56
CA HIS A 21 3.54 7.64 7.17
C HIS A 21 4.33 6.96 8.29
N SER A 22 5.44 7.61 8.67
CA SER A 22 6.25 7.20 9.82
C SER A 22 5.49 7.38 11.13
N GLN A 23 5.92 6.66 12.17
CA GLN A 23 5.25 6.59 13.48
C GLN A 23 5.35 7.88 14.32
N ASP A 24 6.06 8.90 13.85
CA ASP A 24 6.26 10.18 14.51
C ASP A 24 5.06 11.14 14.43
N TYR A 25 3.95 10.66 13.86
CA TYR A 25 2.70 11.41 13.73
C TYR A 25 1.50 10.52 14.11
N LYS A 26 0.61 11.04 14.93
CA LYS A 26 -0.67 10.38 15.30
C LYS A 26 -1.78 11.41 15.42
N THR A 27 -2.96 11.02 14.93
CA THR A 27 -4.25 11.65 15.27
C THR A 27 -5.05 10.65 16.08
N GLU A 28 -5.77 11.11 17.12
CA GLU A 28 -6.41 10.22 18.10
C GLU A 28 -7.51 9.31 17.49
N GLU A 29 -8.14 9.73 16.39
CA GLU A 29 -9.33 9.03 15.86
C GLU A 29 -9.13 8.34 14.50
N GLU A 30 -8.06 8.64 13.76
CA GLU A 30 -7.98 8.26 12.34
C GLU A 30 -6.64 7.61 11.94
N THR A 31 -5.75 7.38 12.89
CA THR A 31 -4.46 6.75 12.62
C THR A 31 -4.50 5.27 12.98
N ILE A 32 -4.17 4.42 12.03
CA ILE A 32 -4.06 2.97 12.19
C ILE A 32 -2.59 2.58 12.11
N GLU A 33 -2.09 1.88 13.10
CA GLU A 33 -0.74 1.29 13.06
C GLU A 33 -0.75 0.06 12.17
N CYS A 34 -0.05 0.12 11.05
CA CYS A 34 0.03 -0.98 10.09
C CYS A 34 1.18 -1.93 10.42
N THR A 35 2.31 -1.37 10.83
CA THR A 35 3.51 -2.09 11.28
C THR A 35 4.13 -1.31 12.44
N PRO A 36 5.16 -1.83 13.14
CA PRO A 36 5.85 -1.08 14.17
C PRO A 36 6.46 0.25 13.72
N THR A 37 6.66 0.44 12.42
CA THR A 37 7.34 1.61 11.85
C THR A 37 6.46 2.44 10.90
N VAL A 38 5.34 1.88 10.44
CA VAL A 38 4.45 2.52 9.46
C VAL A 38 3.03 2.58 9.99
N SER A 39 2.44 3.75 9.91
CA SER A 39 1.03 4.03 10.20
C SER A 39 0.29 4.53 8.97
N MET A 40 -1.01 4.49 9.03
CA MET A 40 -1.92 4.98 8.00
C MET A 40 -2.93 5.94 8.61
N THR A 41 -3.11 7.09 8.00
CA THR A 41 -4.13 8.08 8.37
C THR A 41 -5.01 8.40 7.17
N ALA A 42 -6.33 8.35 7.36
CA ALA A 42 -7.32 8.60 6.31
C ALA A 42 -7.91 10.03 6.35
N SER A 43 -7.43 10.88 7.22
CA SER A 43 -7.91 12.25 7.41
C SER A 43 -7.22 13.26 6.50
N PHE A 44 -7.96 14.27 6.07
CA PHE A 44 -7.38 15.43 5.37
C PHE A 44 -6.51 16.31 6.27
N SER A 45 -6.65 16.21 7.59
CA SER A 45 -5.83 16.99 8.54
C SER A 45 -4.34 16.74 8.36
N ILE A 46 -3.93 15.50 8.08
CA ILE A 46 -2.52 15.16 7.85
C ILE A 46 -1.93 15.91 6.64
N LEU A 47 -2.72 16.17 5.60
CA LEU A 47 -2.25 16.92 4.43
C LEU A 47 -2.02 18.40 4.78
N SER A 48 -2.88 18.96 5.62
CA SER A 48 -2.69 20.31 6.15
C SER A 48 -1.44 20.41 7.03
N ASP A 49 -1.23 19.42 7.89
CA ASP A 49 -0.07 19.37 8.78
C ASP A 49 1.23 19.15 8.00
N LEU A 50 1.22 18.33 6.97
CA LEU A 50 2.35 18.18 6.05
C LEU A 50 2.70 19.51 5.36
N ALA A 51 1.69 20.24 4.89
CA ALA A 51 1.88 21.53 4.26
C ALA A 51 2.44 22.60 5.22
N LYS A 52 2.12 22.50 6.51
CA LYS A 52 2.62 23.40 7.56
C LYS A 52 3.99 23.00 8.13
N GLY A 53 4.51 21.82 7.73
CA GLY A 53 5.74 21.27 8.30
C GLY A 53 5.60 20.61 9.67
N SER A 54 4.38 20.39 10.15
CA SER A 54 4.06 19.70 11.41
C SER A 54 3.59 18.24 11.21
N GLY A 55 3.68 17.74 10.01
CA GLY A 55 3.34 16.37 9.65
C GLY A 55 4.46 15.35 9.94
N PRO A 56 4.27 14.09 9.56
CA PRO A 56 5.26 13.03 9.71
C PRO A 56 6.52 13.30 8.88
N SER A 57 7.66 12.74 9.32
CA SER A 57 8.94 12.86 8.61
C SER A 57 8.93 12.18 7.25
N ASN A 58 8.22 11.06 7.14
CA ASN A 58 8.04 10.33 5.89
C ASN A 58 6.55 10.11 5.64
N ALA A 59 6.11 10.39 4.44
CA ALA A 59 4.72 10.23 4.04
C ALA A 59 4.59 9.82 2.57
N LEU A 60 3.60 8.99 2.29
CA LEU A 60 3.19 8.58 0.95
C LEU A 60 1.67 8.72 0.84
N LEU A 61 1.22 9.59 -0.06
CA LEU A 61 -0.19 9.72 -0.38
C LEU A 61 -0.59 8.63 -1.37
N ALA A 62 -1.55 7.80 -0.98
CA ALA A 62 -2.20 6.83 -1.84
C ALA A 62 -3.62 7.28 -2.16
N LEU A 63 -3.95 7.34 -3.44
CA LEU A 63 -5.28 7.67 -3.91
C LEU A 63 -6.05 6.37 -4.20
N GLY A 64 -7.09 6.15 -3.42
CA GLY A 64 -7.87 4.93 -3.46
C GLY A 64 -7.26 3.79 -2.63
N TYR A 65 -8.04 2.79 -2.37
CA TYR A 65 -7.65 1.59 -1.62
C TYR A 65 -8.44 0.37 -2.09
N SER A 66 -7.95 -0.79 -1.75
CA SER A 66 -8.63 -2.06 -1.95
C SER A 66 -9.02 -2.65 -0.60
N GLY A 67 -10.22 -3.16 -0.53
CA GLY A 67 -10.73 -3.83 0.66
C GLY A 67 -11.24 -5.23 0.32
N TRP A 68 -11.20 -6.12 1.29
CA TRP A 68 -11.67 -7.49 1.16
C TRP A 68 -12.65 -7.82 2.28
N ALA A 69 -13.66 -8.62 1.96
CA ALA A 69 -14.49 -9.26 2.97
C ALA A 69 -13.68 -10.28 3.78
N PRO A 70 -14.12 -10.64 5.00
CA PRO A 70 -13.46 -11.69 5.79
C PRO A 70 -13.26 -12.98 4.99
N GLY A 71 -12.02 -13.48 4.94
CA GLY A 71 -11.64 -14.69 4.22
C GLY A 71 -11.45 -14.53 2.70
N GLN A 72 -11.82 -13.40 2.13
CA GLN A 72 -11.72 -13.16 0.68
C GLN A 72 -10.25 -13.04 0.24
N LEU A 73 -9.43 -12.29 0.94
CA LEU A 73 -8.01 -12.14 0.60
C LEU A 73 -7.26 -13.48 0.68
N GLU A 74 -7.54 -14.27 1.69
CA GLU A 74 -6.95 -15.60 1.88
C GLU A 74 -7.33 -16.54 0.73
N ASN A 75 -8.57 -16.51 0.28
CA ASN A 75 -9.03 -17.30 -0.87
C ASN A 75 -8.37 -16.83 -2.17
N GLU A 76 -8.21 -15.55 -2.36
CA GLU A 76 -7.54 -14.98 -3.55
C GLU A 76 -6.04 -15.30 -3.55
N LEU A 77 -5.38 -15.28 -2.39
CA LEU A 77 -3.99 -15.72 -2.23
C LEU A 77 -3.83 -17.21 -2.57
N ALA A 78 -4.72 -18.06 -2.06
CA ALA A 78 -4.73 -19.49 -2.37
C ALA A 78 -4.96 -19.77 -3.85
N SER A 79 -5.68 -18.89 -4.55
CA SER A 79 -5.94 -18.97 -6.00
C SER A 79 -4.85 -18.27 -6.84
N ASN A 80 -3.75 -17.86 -6.24
CA ASN A 80 -2.65 -17.14 -6.90
C ASN A 80 -3.07 -15.83 -7.60
N CYS A 81 -4.11 -15.16 -7.07
CA CYS A 81 -4.53 -13.85 -7.58
C CYS A 81 -3.61 -12.71 -7.09
N TRP A 82 -2.92 -12.93 -5.99
CA TRP A 82 -2.00 -11.99 -5.36
C TRP A 82 -0.68 -12.65 -5.00
N MET A 83 0.36 -11.86 -4.95
CA MET A 83 1.66 -12.24 -4.41
C MET A 83 2.04 -11.27 -3.29
N PHE A 84 2.67 -11.79 -2.25
CA PHE A 84 3.32 -10.96 -1.25
C PHE A 84 4.60 -10.37 -1.82
N GLY A 85 4.74 -9.05 -1.67
CA GLY A 85 6.00 -8.36 -1.88
C GLY A 85 6.55 -7.87 -0.56
N LYS A 86 7.86 -7.73 -0.47
CA LYS A 86 8.54 -7.17 0.69
C LYS A 86 9.24 -5.86 0.31
N LEU A 87 8.92 -4.79 1.03
CA LEU A 87 9.59 -3.50 0.93
C LEU A 87 10.06 -3.07 2.31
N GLU A 88 11.27 -2.55 2.37
CA GLU A 88 11.76 -1.85 3.56
C GLU A 88 11.17 -0.43 3.60
N ASP A 89 11.15 0.19 4.78
CA ASP A 89 10.51 1.50 4.97
C ASP A 89 11.05 2.56 4.00
N GLN A 90 12.35 2.57 3.74
CA GLN A 90 12.99 3.49 2.80
C GLN A 90 12.45 3.31 1.37
N GLU A 91 12.17 2.08 0.98
CA GLU A 91 11.62 1.74 -0.33
C GLU A 91 10.13 2.12 -0.42
N ILE A 92 9.36 1.94 0.67
CA ILE A 92 7.96 2.33 0.75
C ILE A 92 7.81 3.84 0.51
N PHE A 93 8.59 4.65 1.19
CA PHE A 93 8.51 6.12 1.13
C PHE A 93 9.32 6.73 -0.03
N SER A 94 10.03 5.94 -0.80
CA SER A 94 10.75 6.40 -1.98
C SER A 94 9.79 6.96 -3.04
N ILE A 95 10.20 8.05 -3.69
CA ILE A 95 9.46 8.64 -4.82
C ILE A 95 9.55 7.82 -6.11
N ASN A 96 10.40 6.81 -6.14
CA ASN A 96 10.58 5.95 -7.32
C ASN A 96 9.48 4.88 -7.38
N PHE A 97 8.28 5.28 -7.77
CA PHE A 97 7.11 4.41 -7.81
C PHE A 97 7.23 3.27 -8.83
N GLU A 98 7.91 3.50 -9.95
CA GLU A 98 8.00 2.55 -11.05
C GLU A 98 8.76 1.26 -10.67
N ASN A 99 9.72 1.39 -9.77
CA ASN A 99 10.57 0.27 -9.37
C ASN A 99 10.06 -0.48 -8.12
N LYS A 100 9.08 0.05 -7.39
CA LYS A 100 8.60 -0.57 -6.15
C LYS A 100 8.14 -2.00 -6.34
N TRP A 101 7.40 -2.26 -7.40
CA TRP A 101 6.92 -3.60 -7.71
C TRP A 101 8.09 -4.58 -7.95
N SER A 102 9.04 -4.21 -8.78
CA SER A 102 10.21 -5.04 -9.10
C SER A 102 11.09 -5.28 -7.88
N ILE A 103 11.31 -4.24 -7.06
CA ILE A 103 12.08 -4.32 -5.82
C ILE A 103 11.39 -5.25 -4.82
N SER A 104 10.07 -5.12 -4.64
CA SER A 104 9.30 -5.95 -3.71
C SER A 104 9.37 -7.43 -4.06
N LEU A 105 9.29 -7.77 -5.33
CA LEU A 105 9.44 -9.15 -5.80
C LEU A 105 10.86 -9.67 -5.62
N LYS A 106 11.85 -8.88 -5.99
CA LYS A 106 13.26 -9.25 -5.83
C LYS A 106 13.61 -9.52 -4.37
N ASN A 107 13.09 -8.71 -3.44
CA ASN A 107 13.30 -8.89 -2.00
C ASN A 107 12.68 -10.20 -1.47
N THR A 108 11.69 -10.76 -2.16
CA THR A 108 11.11 -12.08 -1.86
C THR A 108 11.80 -13.24 -2.59
N GLY A 109 12.84 -12.96 -3.38
CA GLY A 109 13.57 -13.98 -4.14
C GLY A 109 12.93 -14.35 -5.47
N VAL A 110 11.92 -13.62 -5.92
CA VAL A 110 11.25 -13.83 -7.20
C VAL A 110 11.84 -12.89 -8.25
N GLU A 111 12.30 -13.47 -9.37
CA GLU A 111 12.72 -12.67 -10.52
C GLU A 111 11.51 -12.28 -11.38
N PRO A 112 11.23 -10.97 -11.57
CA PRO A 112 10.11 -10.51 -12.39
C PRO A 112 10.12 -11.04 -13.83
N SER A 113 11.32 -11.30 -14.37
CA SER A 113 11.49 -11.85 -15.72
C SER A 113 10.97 -13.29 -15.90
N LYS A 114 10.90 -14.04 -14.79
CA LYS A 114 10.42 -15.43 -14.77
C LYS A 114 8.91 -15.54 -14.53
N MET A 115 8.24 -14.42 -14.28
CA MET A 115 6.79 -14.43 -14.08
C MET A 115 6.06 -14.53 -15.40
N SER A 116 4.96 -15.31 -15.41
CA SER A 116 4.09 -15.39 -16.58
C SER A 116 3.50 -14.01 -16.91
N SER A 117 3.21 -13.77 -18.20
CA SER A 117 2.60 -12.52 -18.67
C SER A 117 1.33 -12.13 -17.92
N ASN A 118 0.71 -13.07 -17.23
CA ASN A 118 -0.49 -12.87 -16.42
C ASN A 118 -0.28 -12.02 -15.18
N PHE A 119 0.95 -11.92 -14.67
CA PHE A 119 1.31 -11.09 -13.52
C PHE A 119 2.01 -9.76 -13.88
N ARG A 120 2.36 -9.58 -15.15
CA ARG A 120 3.09 -8.37 -15.60
C ARG A 120 2.21 -7.17 -15.89
N SER A 121 0.90 -7.32 -15.94
CA SER A 121 -0.06 -6.27 -16.29
C SER A 121 -0.88 -5.82 -15.08
N ALA A 122 -0.20 -5.60 -13.99
CA ALA A 122 -0.80 -4.96 -12.82
C ALA A 122 -0.57 -3.45 -12.87
#